data_d335ffcb561b97fd4a3d3a5d1e816298
#
_entry.id   d335ffcb561b97fd4a3d3a5d1e816298
#
_cell.length_a   1.000
_cell.length_b   1.000
_cell.length_c   1.000
_cell.angle_alpha   90.00
_cell.angle_beta   90.00
_cell.angle_gamma   90.00
#
_symmetry.space_group_name_H-M   'P 1'
#
loop_
_entity.id
_entity.type
_entity.pdbx_description
1 polymer ?
#
loop_
_entity_poly.entity_id
_entity_poly.type
_entity_poly.pdbx_seq_one_letter_code
_entity_poly.pdbx_strand_id
1 'polypeptide(L)'
;GKYSIVSCSSECVGVNRQMVNLSDYSVIDLILGNERNDGYSLKYYKTFPAAIRQALTAYRGNILVSGSYVGSDNVMSSDSAFVADVLHCDYLCQYREPDASVNGMGTQFDYHHSINENHYASTSSDVLAPTDQAFSALVYADGTSAAVAYNASNRRTFTMGFPFECIKDKAKRAYVMRGILAFLRPNN
;
A
#
# COMPACT_ATOMS: atom_id res chain seq x y z
N GLY A 1 -11.70 17.73 -4.76
CA GLY A 1 -11.23 17.11 -6.01
C GLY A 1 -12.25 16.11 -6.52
N LYS A 2 -12.21 15.78 -7.80
CA LYS A 2 -13.01 14.69 -8.37
C LYS A 2 -12.25 13.38 -8.13
N TYR A 3 -12.98 12.31 -7.81
CA TYR A 3 -12.44 10.96 -7.67
C TYR A 3 -13.37 9.96 -8.36
N SER A 4 -12.81 8.81 -8.71
CA SER A 4 -13.55 7.65 -9.19
C SER A 4 -13.17 6.44 -8.36
N ILE A 5 -14.12 5.58 -8.09
CA ILE A 5 -13.88 4.30 -7.41
C ILE A 5 -14.10 3.19 -8.44
N VAL A 6 -13.12 2.31 -8.54
CA VAL A 6 -13.20 1.12 -9.38
C VAL A 6 -12.96 -0.09 -8.52
N SER A 7 -13.93 -0.99 -8.45
CA SER A 7 -13.78 -2.29 -7.80
C SER A 7 -13.37 -3.30 -8.87
N CYS A 8 -12.24 -3.95 -8.65
CA CYS A 8 -11.75 -4.99 -9.53
C CYS A 8 -11.83 -6.36 -8.84
N SER A 9 -12.10 -7.40 -9.61
CA SER A 9 -11.85 -8.78 -9.17
C SER A 9 -10.34 -9.03 -9.01
N SER A 10 -9.97 -10.15 -8.41
CA SER A 10 -8.58 -10.60 -8.30
C SER A 10 -7.81 -10.66 -9.63
N GLU A 11 -8.50 -10.72 -10.76
CA GLU A 11 -7.91 -10.65 -12.09
C GLU A 11 -7.76 -9.22 -12.63
N CYS A 12 -8.18 -8.22 -11.88
CA CYS A 12 -8.14 -6.80 -12.29
C CYS A 12 -8.77 -6.53 -13.65
N VAL A 13 -9.91 -7.15 -13.93
CA VAL A 13 -10.61 -7.11 -15.23
C VAL A 13 -10.85 -5.67 -15.70
N GLY A 14 -11.18 -4.75 -14.81
CA GLY A 14 -11.40 -3.34 -15.15
C GLY A 14 -10.16 -2.68 -15.77
N VAL A 15 -8.98 -2.97 -15.23
CA VAL A 15 -7.70 -2.43 -15.73
C VAL A 15 -7.25 -3.21 -16.97
N ASN A 16 -7.34 -4.54 -16.92
CA ASN A 16 -6.89 -5.41 -18.00
C ASN A 16 -7.67 -5.19 -19.32
N ARG A 17 -8.96 -4.89 -19.22
CA ARG A 17 -9.81 -4.57 -20.39
C ARG A 17 -9.82 -3.09 -20.76
N GLN A 18 -8.94 -2.30 -20.17
CA GLN A 18 -8.84 -0.86 -20.41
C GLN A 18 -10.15 -0.10 -20.16
N MET A 19 -10.99 -0.61 -19.25
CA MET A 19 -12.22 0.09 -18.83
C MET A 19 -11.91 1.34 -18.03
N VAL A 20 -10.70 1.40 -17.45
CA VAL A 20 -10.17 2.55 -16.71
C VAL A 20 -8.84 2.94 -17.34
N ASN A 21 -8.75 4.19 -17.76
CA ASN A 21 -7.47 4.76 -18.19
C ASN A 21 -6.80 5.43 -16.99
N LEU A 22 -5.75 4.81 -16.46
CA LEU A 22 -5.04 5.33 -15.30
C LEU A 22 -4.41 6.71 -15.54
N SER A 23 -4.08 7.04 -16.81
CA SER A 23 -3.47 8.32 -17.16
C SER A 23 -4.41 9.53 -16.97
N ASP A 24 -5.71 9.30 -16.79
CA ASP A 24 -6.69 10.36 -16.52
C ASP A 24 -6.62 10.87 -15.07
N TYR A 25 -5.83 10.20 -14.23
CA TYR A 25 -5.72 10.51 -12.80
C TYR A 25 -4.29 10.91 -12.43
N SER A 26 -4.14 11.90 -11.56
CA SER A 26 -2.84 12.35 -11.04
C SER A 26 -2.35 11.49 -9.87
N VAL A 27 -3.27 10.82 -9.18
CA VAL A 27 -2.99 9.91 -8.06
C VAL A 27 -3.87 8.68 -8.19
N ILE A 28 -3.27 7.51 -7.99
CA ILE A 28 -3.98 6.24 -7.84
C ILE A 28 -3.84 5.80 -6.39
N ASP A 29 -4.95 5.43 -5.76
CA ASP A 29 -5.01 4.79 -4.45
C ASP A 29 -5.40 3.33 -4.66
N LEU A 30 -4.47 2.42 -4.42
CA LEU A 30 -4.66 0.98 -4.54
C LEU A 30 -4.89 0.38 -3.14
N ILE A 31 -6.14 0.08 -2.85
CA ILE A 31 -6.57 -0.51 -1.58
C ILE A 31 -6.62 -2.02 -1.75
N LEU A 32 -5.64 -2.72 -1.18
CA LEU A 32 -5.47 -4.17 -1.32
C LEU A 32 -6.05 -4.96 -0.15
N GLY A 33 -6.28 -4.30 0.99
CA GLY A 33 -6.81 -4.97 2.18
C GLY A 33 -5.96 -6.15 2.64
N ASN A 34 -6.58 -7.31 2.79
CA ASN A 34 -5.92 -8.58 3.13
C ASN A 34 -5.69 -9.49 1.91
N GLU A 35 -5.68 -8.93 0.71
CA GLU A 35 -5.44 -9.71 -0.52
C GLU A 35 -4.05 -10.34 -0.49
N ARG A 36 -4.00 -11.63 -0.83
CA ARG A 36 -2.75 -12.40 -0.86
C ARG A 36 -2.85 -13.55 -1.86
N ASN A 37 -1.71 -14.12 -2.21
CA ASN A 37 -1.65 -15.41 -2.90
C ASN A 37 -2.12 -16.53 -1.95
N ASP A 38 -3.11 -17.29 -2.35
CA ASP A 38 -3.66 -18.40 -1.57
C ASP A 38 -2.80 -19.70 -1.65
N GLY A 39 -1.74 -19.70 -2.46
CA GLY A 39 -0.86 -20.84 -2.67
C GLY A 39 -1.43 -21.92 -3.60
N TYR A 40 -2.72 -21.86 -3.94
CA TYR A 40 -3.37 -22.83 -4.83
C TYR A 40 -3.41 -22.38 -6.29
N SER A 41 -3.38 -21.07 -6.52
CA SER A 41 -3.42 -20.52 -7.86
C SER A 41 -2.39 -19.41 -8.05
N LEU A 42 -1.19 -19.78 -8.43
CA LEU A 42 -0.12 -18.83 -8.81
C LEU A 42 -0.53 -17.89 -9.94
N LYS A 43 -1.65 -18.16 -10.61
CA LYS A 43 -2.10 -17.39 -11.77
C LYS A 43 -3.08 -16.27 -11.41
N TYR A 44 -3.95 -16.48 -10.42
CA TYR A 44 -5.13 -15.63 -10.23
C TYR A 44 -5.17 -14.86 -8.91
N TYR A 45 -4.52 -15.33 -7.87
CA TYR A 45 -4.59 -14.75 -6.53
C TYR A 45 -3.22 -14.22 -6.11
N LYS A 46 -2.91 -13.02 -6.53
CA LYS A 46 -1.71 -12.28 -6.13
C LYS A 46 -2.11 -10.89 -5.67
N THR A 47 -1.42 -10.39 -4.69
CA THR A 47 -1.57 -9.00 -4.22
C THR A 47 -1.43 -8.02 -5.39
N PHE A 48 -0.47 -8.23 -6.28
CA PHE A 48 -0.33 -7.48 -7.53
C PHE A 48 -0.38 -8.42 -8.74
N PRO A 49 -1.56 -8.67 -9.32
CA PRO A 49 -1.67 -9.39 -10.59
C PRO A 49 -0.87 -8.75 -11.72
N ALA A 50 -0.45 -9.53 -12.71
CA ALA A 50 0.38 -9.05 -13.81
C ALA A 50 -0.17 -7.80 -14.50
N ALA A 51 -1.50 -7.72 -14.69
CA ALA A 51 -2.14 -6.55 -15.30
C ALA A 51 -1.95 -5.27 -14.49
N ILE A 52 -2.07 -5.34 -13.16
CA ILE A 52 -1.82 -4.19 -12.26
C ILE A 52 -0.34 -3.83 -12.26
N ARG A 53 0.58 -4.80 -12.17
CA ARG A 53 2.02 -4.50 -12.22
C ARG A 53 2.40 -3.78 -13.51
N GLN A 54 1.95 -4.27 -14.66
CA GLN A 54 2.19 -3.64 -15.96
C GLN A 54 1.61 -2.22 -16.02
N ALA A 55 0.37 -2.05 -15.57
CA ALA A 55 -0.30 -0.75 -15.57
C ALA A 55 0.40 0.26 -14.67
N LEU A 56 0.79 -0.13 -13.43
CA LEU A 56 1.48 0.76 -12.49
C LEU A 56 2.92 1.05 -12.92
N THR A 57 3.61 0.11 -13.56
CA THR A 57 4.95 0.35 -14.14
C THR A 57 4.88 1.40 -15.26
N ALA A 58 3.87 1.33 -16.10
CA ALA A 58 3.67 2.29 -17.20
C ALA A 58 3.10 3.64 -16.73
N TYR A 59 2.38 3.66 -15.61
CA TYR A 59 1.74 4.86 -15.08
C TYR A 59 2.77 5.89 -14.61
N ARG A 60 2.55 7.16 -14.92
CA ARG A 60 3.48 8.28 -14.64
C ARG A 60 3.01 9.21 -13.52
N GLY A 61 1.83 8.99 -12.98
CA GLY A 61 1.34 9.74 -11.81
C GLY A 61 1.82 9.17 -10.49
N ASN A 62 1.27 9.69 -9.40
CA ASN A 62 1.63 9.33 -8.05
C ASN A 62 0.79 8.16 -7.53
N ILE A 63 1.34 7.35 -6.63
CA ILE A 63 0.72 6.10 -6.19
C ILE A 63 0.65 6.07 -4.66
N LEU A 64 -0.53 5.75 -4.14
CA LEU A 64 -0.74 5.25 -2.78
C LEU A 64 -1.06 3.77 -2.88
N VAL A 65 -0.44 2.96 -2.04
CA VAL A 65 -0.76 1.53 -1.89
C VAL A 65 -0.90 1.22 -0.41
N SER A 66 -1.93 0.47 -0.04
CA SER A 66 -2.08 -0.04 1.32
C SER A 66 -2.60 -1.48 1.33
N GLY A 67 -2.05 -2.33 2.19
CA GLY A 67 -2.47 -3.72 2.32
C GLY A 67 -1.58 -4.53 3.22
N SER A 68 -2.10 -5.70 3.67
CA SER A 68 -1.42 -6.59 4.61
C SER A 68 -0.22 -7.33 4.02
N TYR A 69 -0.21 -7.58 2.70
CA TYR A 69 0.76 -8.46 2.05
C TYR A 69 1.49 -7.78 0.89
N VAL A 70 1.64 -6.45 0.97
CA VAL A 70 2.19 -5.63 -0.13
C VAL A 70 3.62 -6.05 -0.50
N GLY A 71 4.45 -6.36 0.49
CA GLY A 71 5.82 -6.81 0.27
C GLY A 71 5.95 -8.32 0.26
N SER A 72 5.43 -8.98 1.30
CA SER A 72 5.62 -10.41 1.55
C SER A 72 5.12 -11.31 0.43
N ASP A 73 3.95 -11.02 -0.13
CA ASP A 73 3.38 -11.83 -1.22
C ASP A 73 4.21 -11.73 -2.52
N ASN A 74 4.82 -10.58 -2.77
CA ASN A 74 5.65 -10.37 -3.95
C ASN A 74 7.02 -11.08 -3.83
N VAL A 75 7.61 -11.11 -2.65
CA VAL A 75 8.82 -11.89 -2.39
C VAL A 75 8.55 -13.37 -2.57
N MET A 76 7.47 -13.89 -2.00
CA MET A 76 7.06 -15.29 -2.14
C MET A 76 6.71 -15.67 -3.58
N SER A 77 6.24 -14.73 -4.37
CA SER A 77 5.87 -14.92 -5.78
C SER A 77 7.01 -14.64 -6.76
N SER A 78 8.21 -14.33 -6.29
CA SER A 78 9.37 -13.92 -7.10
C SER A 78 9.12 -12.64 -7.93
N ASP A 79 8.25 -11.77 -7.46
CA ASP A 79 7.90 -10.50 -8.10
C ASP A 79 8.45 -9.28 -7.31
N SER A 80 9.45 -9.49 -6.45
CA SER A 80 10.04 -8.46 -5.59
C SER A 80 10.59 -7.24 -6.36
N ALA A 81 11.07 -7.46 -7.58
CA ALA A 81 11.55 -6.36 -8.43
C ALA A 81 10.49 -5.28 -8.68
N PHE A 82 9.21 -5.65 -8.81
CA PHE A 82 8.13 -4.66 -8.95
C PHE A 82 8.02 -3.76 -7.72
N VAL A 83 8.10 -4.34 -6.52
CA VAL A 83 8.00 -3.59 -5.25
C VAL A 83 9.22 -2.67 -5.10
N ALA A 84 10.43 -3.15 -5.41
CA ALA A 84 11.64 -2.35 -5.35
C ALA A 84 11.65 -1.22 -6.41
N ASP A 85 11.34 -1.52 -7.66
CA ASP A 85 11.50 -0.58 -8.77
C ASP A 85 10.36 0.42 -8.91
N VAL A 86 9.14 0.06 -8.47
CA VAL A 86 7.93 0.87 -8.66
C VAL A 86 7.44 1.49 -7.36
N LEU A 87 7.53 0.76 -6.25
CA LEU A 87 7.09 1.22 -4.94
C LEU A 87 8.26 1.69 -4.04
N HIS A 88 9.50 1.46 -4.48
CA HIS A 88 10.73 1.88 -3.83
C HIS A 88 10.88 1.37 -2.40
N CYS A 89 10.49 0.12 -2.17
CA CYS A 89 10.67 -0.56 -0.90
C CYS A 89 10.93 -2.05 -1.08
N ASP A 90 11.55 -2.65 -0.06
CA ASP A 90 11.74 -4.08 0.08
C ASP A 90 10.95 -4.60 1.28
N TYR A 91 10.56 -5.88 1.23
CA TYR A 91 10.00 -6.58 2.37
C TYR A 91 11.12 -7.09 3.28
N LEU A 92 11.03 -6.77 4.57
CA LEU A 92 11.97 -7.30 5.57
C LEU A 92 11.41 -8.51 6.33
N CYS A 93 10.27 -8.33 6.96
CA CYS A 93 9.62 -9.38 7.73
C CYS A 93 8.15 -9.02 7.99
N GLN A 94 7.42 -9.96 8.55
CA GLN A 94 6.09 -9.70 9.11
C GLN A 94 6.22 -9.00 10.47
N TYR A 95 5.48 -7.93 10.68
CA TYR A 95 5.31 -7.30 11.99
C TYR A 95 4.50 -8.23 12.90
N ARG A 96 5.04 -8.59 14.06
CA ARG A 96 4.47 -9.61 14.97
C ARG A 96 4.24 -9.13 16.40
N GLU A 97 4.58 -7.86 16.69
CA GLU A 97 4.40 -7.32 18.02
C GLU A 97 2.91 -7.13 18.33
N PRO A 98 2.49 -7.29 19.59
CA PRO A 98 1.09 -7.13 20.00
C PRO A 98 0.63 -5.66 19.97
N ASP A 99 1.56 -4.71 20.01
CA ASP A 99 1.27 -3.28 19.98
C ASP A 99 1.02 -2.84 18.53
N ALA A 100 -0.22 -2.45 18.24
CA ALA A 100 -0.67 -1.97 16.93
C ALA A 100 -0.52 -0.47 16.74
N SER A 101 0.29 0.20 17.57
CA SER A 101 0.50 1.63 17.42
C SER A 101 1.48 1.94 16.29
N VAL A 102 1.18 3.02 15.58
CA VAL A 102 1.97 3.54 14.45
C VAL A 102 2.23 5.02 14.68
N ASN A 103 3.46 5.43 14.47
CA ASN A 103 3.91 6.81 14.59
C ASN A 103 4.35 7.36 13.24
N GLY A 104 4.09 8.62 12.98
CA GLY A 104 4.57 9.32 11.79
C GLY A 104 3.67 10.48 11.39
N MET A 105 4.15 11.31 10.49
CA MET A 105 3.41 12.46 9.96
C MET A 105 2.88 13.42 11.07
N GLY A 106 3.60 13.51 12.20
CA GLY A 106 3.20 14.35 13.33
C GLY A 106 2.03 13.80 14.16
N THR A 107 1.70 12.52 14.07
CA THR A 107 0.63 11.89 14.85
C THR A 107 0.99 10.45 15.22
N GLN A 108 0.29 9.94 16.24
CA GLN A 108 0.25 8.52 16.60
C GLN A 108 -1.18 8.00 16.46
N PHE A 109 -1.33 6.77 16.03
CA PHE A 109 -2.62 6.10 15.90
C PHE A 109 -2.47 4.60 16.02
N ASP A 110 -3.58 3.91 16.32
CA ASP A 110 -3.65 2.46 16.36
C ASP A 110 -4.43 1.94 15.15
N TYR A 111 -4.13 0.71 14.75
CA TYR A 111 -4.91 0.00 13.73
C TYR A 111 -5.38 -1.37 14.24
N HIS A 112 -6.45 -1.90 13.63
CA HIS A 112 -6.94 -3.24 13.92
C HIS A 112 -6.01 -4.27 13.27
N HIS A 113 -5.37 -5.13 14.06
CA HIS A 113 -4.43 -6.13 13.57
C HIS A 113 -4.64 -7.52 14.19
N SER A 114 -5.64 -7.69 15.04
CA SER A 114 -5.96 -8.97 15.65
C SER A 114 -7.19 -9.59 15.01
N ILE A 115 -7.07 -10.85 14.59
CA ILE A 115 -8.19 -11.64 14.07
C ILE A 115 -9.30 -11.89 15.12
N ASN A 116 -9.01 -11.66 16.40
CA ASN A 116 -9.97 -11.79 17.49
C ASN A 116 -10.78 -10.51 17.70
N GLU A 117 -10.48 -9.43 17.02
CA GLU A 117 -11.30 -8.23 17.03
C GLU A 117 -12.54 -8.47 16.15
N ASN A 118 -13.73 -8.08 16.65
CA ASN A 118 -14.98 -8.13 15.88
C ASN A 118 -15.03 -7.03 14.80
N HIS A 119 -13.90 -6.71 14.23
CA HIS A 119 -13.71 -5.69 13.21
C HIS A 119 -12.82 -6.21 12.09
N TYR A 120 -12.91 -5.60 10.94
CA TYR A 120 -11.95 -5.84 9.87
C TYR A 120 -10.55 -5.43 10.35
N ALA A 121 -9.62 -6.36 10.30
CA ALA A 121 -8.26 -6.19 10.82
C ALA A 121 -7.22 -6.64 9.79
N SER A 122 -6.03 -6.08 9.87
CA SER A 122 -4.88 -6.59 9.12
C SER A 122 -4.54 -8.01 9.62
N THR A 123 -4.58 -8.98 8.73
CA THR A 123 -4.23 -10.37 9.06
C THR A 123 -2.73 -10.62 9.07
N SER A 124 -1.97 -9.75 8.42
CA SER A 124 -0.51 -9.73 8.43
C SER A 124 -0.07 -8.31 8.09
N SER A 125 0.81 -7.73 8.86
CA SER A 125 1.38 -6.43 8.54
C SER A 125 2.83 -6.61 8.12
N ASP A 126 3.22 -5.98 7.02
CA ASP A 126 4.58 -6.07 6.49
C ASP A 126 5.46 -4.96 7.07
N VAL A 127 6.68 -5.31 7.46
CA VAL A 127 7.76 -4.37 7.70
C VAL A 127 8.45 -4.11 6.35
N LEU A 128 8.46 -2.85 5.93
CA LEU A 128 9.01 -2.42 4.65
C LEU A 128 10.32 -1.65 4.84
N ALA A 129 11.35 -1.97 4.08
CA ALA A 129 12.58 -1.17 4.04
C ALA A 129 12.56 -0.20 2.87
N PRO A 130 12.88 1.07 3.06
CA PRO A 130 13.04 1.98 1.94
C PRO A 130 14.25 1.59 1.08
N THR A 131 14.10 1.68 -0.25
CA THR A 131 15.18 1.52 -1.23
C THR A 131 15.49 2.87 -1.89
N ASP A 132 16.64 2.98 -2.53
CA ASP A 132 17.06 4.19 -3.23
C ASP A 132 17.01 5.46 -2.34
N GLN A 133 16.23 6.44 -2.77
CA GLN A 133 16.00 7.72 -2.06
C GLN A 133 14.67 7.73 -1.28
N ALA A 134 14.05 6.56 -1.08
CA ALA A 134 12.85 6.45 -0.27
C ALA A 134 13.17 6.59 1.22
N PHE A 135 12.15 6.82 2.03
CA PHE A 135 12.29 6.96 3.48
C PHE A 135 11.10 6.36 4.22
N SER A 136 11.32 5.97 5.47
CA SER A 136 10.25 5.52 6.36
C SER A 136 9.36 6.70 6.75
N ALA A 137 8.11 6.69 6.28
CA ALA A 137 7.13 7.73 6.53
C ALA A 137 6.28 7.46 7.78
N LEU A 138 6.06 6.19 8.08
CA LEU A 138 5.40 5.70 9.29
C LEU A 138 6.25 4.59 9.89
N VAL A 139 6.24 4.47 11.23
CA VAL A 139 6.94 3.43 11.97
C VAL A 139 6.01 2.72 12.96
N TYR A 140 6.15 1.42 13.11
CA TYR A 140 5.48 0.63 14.14
C TYR A 140 6.00 0.97 15.55
N ALA A 141 5.36 0.41 16.57
CA ALA A 141 5.73 0.63 17.98
C ALA A 141 7.18 0.24 18.29
N ASP A 142 7.72 -0.79 17.61
CA ASP A 142 9.09 -1.27 17.76
C ASP A 142 10.13 -0.43 16.99
N GLY A 143 9.69 0.61 16.28
CA GLY A 143 10.53 1.47 15.45
C GLY A 143 10.79 0.95 14.03
N THR A 144 10.30 -0.24 13.66
CA THR A 144 10.40 -0.75 12.29
C THR A 144 9.45 0.00 11.34
N SER A 145 9.79 0.03 10.07
CA SER A 145 9.05 0.83 9.08
C SER A 145 7.71 0.20 8.72
N ALA A 146 6.63 0.93 8.96
CA ALA A 146 5.26 0.58 8.65
C ALA A 146 4.79 1.13 7.29
N ALA A 147 5.43 2.18 6.81
CA ALA A 147 5.19 2.73 5.49
C ALA A 147 6.42 3.42 4.93
N VAL A 148 6.61 3.28 3.64
CA VAL A 148 7.69 3.88 2.88
C VAL A 148 7.14 4.93 1.92
N ALA A 149 7.80 6.08 1.86
CA ALA A 149 7.50 7.14 0.90
C ALA A 149 8.71 7.42 0.01
N TYR A 150 8.44 7.60 -1.27
CA TYR A 150 9.45 7.98 -2.26
C TYR A 150 9.06 9.29 -2.92
N ASN A 151 10.04 10.18 -3.12
CA ASN A 151 9.84 11.51 -3.67
C ASN A 151 10.88 11.80 -4.75
N ALA A 152 10.48 11.69 -6.00
CA ALA A 152 11.27 12.16 -7.13
C ALA A 152 10.54 13.24 -7.91
N SER A 153 11.25 13.92 -8.81
CA SER A 153 10.70 15.02 -9.62
C SER A 153 9.53 14.59 -10.52
N ASN A 154 9.50 13.34 -10.94
CA ASN A 154 8.54 12.80 -11.90
C ASN A 154 7.53 11.83 -11.27
N ARG A 155 7.70 11.42 -10.01
CA ARG A 155 6.83 10.44 -9.35
C ARG A 155 6.99 10.47 -7.84
N ARG A 156 5.86 10.25 -7.14
CA ARG A 156 5.83 10.00 -5.71
C ARG A 156 5.06 8.74 -5.42
N THR A 157 5.54 7.96 -4.47
CA THR A 157 4.82 6.79 -3.97
C THR A 157 4.70 6.86 -2.45
N PHE A 158 3.61 6.29 -1.93
CA PHE A 158 3.42 6.08 -0.52
C PHE A 158 2.88 4.66 -0.34
N THR A 159 3.67 3.79 0.27
CA THR A 159 3.37 2.36 0.39
C THR A 159 3.27 1.97 1.85
N MET A 160 2.11 1.44 2.25
CA MET A 160 1.82 1.01 3.61
C MET A 160 1.85 -0.52 3.70
N GLY A 161 2.53 -1.06 4.69
CA GLY A 161 2.59 -2.48 5.01
C GLY A 161 1.37 -3.02 5.77
N PHE A 162 0.31 -2.23 5.91
CA PHE A 162 -0.97 -2.60 6.49
C PHE A 162 -2.12 -1.86 5.81
N PRO A 163 -3.36 -2.40 5.84
CA PRO A 163 -4.51 -1.75 5.22
C PRO A 163 -4.84 -0.42 5.89
N PHE A 164 -4.94 0.65 5.12
CA PHE A 164 -5.27 1.99 5.61
C PHE A 164 -6.61 2.03 6.35
N GLU A 165 -7.59 1.29 5.87
CA GLU A 165 -8.93 1.21 6.45
C GLU A 165 -8.96 0.58 7.84
N CYS A 166 -7.89 -0.14 8.24
CA CYS A 166 -7.75 -0.70 9.58
C CYS A 166 -7.41 0.33 10.66
N ILE A 167 -7.03 1.56 10.33
CA ILE A 167 -6.78 2.62 11.32
C ILE A 167 -8.05 2.83 12.14
N LYS A 168 -7.96 2.67 13.49
CA LYS A 168 -9.12 2.62 14.40
C LYS A 168 -9.90 3.94 14.42
N ASP A 169 -9.21 5.03 14.65
CA ASP A 169 -9.81 6.35 14.83
C ASP A 169 -10.11 7.03 13.48
N LYS A 170 -11.37 7.41 13.26
CA LYS A 170 -11.82 8.08 12.03
C LYS A 170 -11.14 9.44 11.81
N ALA A 171 -10.90 10.22 12.88
CA ALA A 171 -10.24 11.51 12.76
C ALA A 171 -8.77 11.34 12.41
N LYS A 172 -8.11 10.31 12.97
CA LYS A 172 -6.74 9.94 12.62
C LYS A 172 -6.65 9.45 11.17
N ARG A 173 -7.58 8.60 10.69
CA ARG A 173 -7.64 8.24 9.26
C ARG A 173 -7.72 9.46 8.37
N ALA A 174 -8.62 10.38 8.67
CA ALA A 174 -8.77 11.61 7.89
C ALA A 174 -7.51 12.51 7.95
N TYR A 175 -6.84 12.57 9.10
CA TYR A 175 -5.61 13.33 9.28
C TYR A 175 -4.47 12.72 8.44
N VAL A 176 -4.24 11.43 8.58
CA VAL A 176 -3.18 10.69 7.84
C VAL A 176 -3.43 10.77 6.34
N MET A 177 -4.67 10.56 5.87
CA MET A 177 -4.99 10.67 4.44
C MET A 177 -4.72 12.08 3.90
N ARG A 178 -5.07 13.13 4.64
CA ARG A 178 -4.73 14.51 4.23
C ARG A 178 -3.23 14.71 4.07
N GLY A 179 -2.43 14.18 5.00
CA GLY A 179 -0.97 14.24 4.93
C GLY A 179 -0.41 13.49 3.72
N ILE A 180 -0.91 12.27 3.49
CA ILE A 180 -0.53 11.45 2.32
C ILE A 180 -0.87 12.19 1.01
N LEU A 181 -2.10 12.73 0.89
CA LEU A 181 -2.51 13.46 -0.30
C LEU A 181 -1.72 14.76 -0.50
N ALA A 182 -1.38 15.48 0.58
CA ALA A 182 -0.52 16.65 0.51
C ALA A 182 0.90 16.28 0.03
N PHE A 183 1.43 15.14 0.47
CA PHE A 183 2.69 14.61 -0.02
C PHE A 183 2.62 14.22 -1.50
N LEU A 184 1.58 13.49 -1.91
CA LEU A 184 1.43 13.02 -3.28
C LEU A 184 1.03 14.14 -4.27
N ARG A 185 0.46 15.26 -3.80
CA ARG A 185 -0.03 16.39 -4.62
C ARG A 185 0.44 17.73 -4.06
N PRO A 186 1.72 18.03 -4.03
CA PRO A 186 2.27 19.20 -3.34
C PRO A 186 1.86 20.55 -3.93
N ASN A 187 1.32 20.58 -5.15
CA ASN A 187 1.02 21.81 -5.90
C ASN A 187 -0.48 22.07 -6.05
N ASN A 188 -1.32 21.47 -5.18
CA ASN A 188 -2.79 21.74 -5.15
C ASN A 188 -3.18 22.44 -3.86
#